data_a5a42824f5ba73f1d32e6c59fef8cd8d
#
_entry.id   a5a42824f5ba73f1d32e6c59fef8cd8d
#
_cell.length_a   1.000
_cell.length_b   1.000
_cell.length_c   1.000
_cell.angle_alpha   90.00
_cell.angle_beta   90.00
_cell.angle_gamma   90.00
#
_symmetry.space_group_name_H-M   'P 1'
#
loop_
_entity.id
_entity.type
_entity.pdbx_description
1 polymer ?
#
loop_
_entity_poly.entity_id
_entity_poly.type
_entity_poly.pdbx_seq_one_letter_code
_entity_poly.pdbx_strand_id
1 'polypeptide(L)'
;LRVYPVWFTFRGNYNVLLSENKAMLASAKYRNDYSLYAATQHNYEWIIGKNPMAQSTMVGEGYDFIQHYTVQPGQTTGSITVGMESHYEKDEPYWPQVNTATYKEVWVCPACKWMWCMADSLLPAHISGYLRVAENAVLSFTHKATGKMYTAQVHERTGYYEATLPAGRYEMRYDGMVKEITVIAGSRYTYDGALYDVKTKVEVEGSHVTLRVAVRGESDLPVRVKTENL
;
A
#
# COMPACT_ATOMS: atom_id res chain seq x y z
N LEU A 1 -6.68 -14.79 -0.22
CA LEU A 1 -5.77 -15.92 -0.13
C LEU A 1 -4.52 -15.51 0.64
N ARG A 2 -4.13 -16.27 1.65
CA ARG A 2 -2.86 -16.07 2.32
C ARG A 2 -1.69 -16.42 1.38
N VAL A 3 -0.56 -15.78 1.56
CA VAL A 3 0.59 -15.91 0.67
C VAL A 3 1.50 -17.09 1.07
N TYR A 4 1.44 -17.52 2.31
CA TYR A 4 2.27 -18.61 2.81
C TYR A 4 1.47 -19.59 3.68
N PRO A 5 1.94 -20.83 3.82
CA PRO A 5 1.19 -21.89 4.46
C PRO A 5 1.07 -21.72 5.98
N VAL A 6 -0.01 -22.24 6.54
CA VAL A 6 -0.18 -22.48 7.97
C VAL A 6 0.36 -23.87 8.28
N TRP A 7 1.62 -23.96 8.65
CA TRP A 7 2.29 -25.24 8.87
C TRP A 7 2.76 -25.47 10.30
N PHE A 8 2.52 -24.50 11.19
CA PHE A 8 2.96 -24.58 12.56
C PHE A 8 1.91 -25.31 13.42
N THR A 9 2.29 -26.43 14.03
CA THR A 9 1.35 -27.35 14.68
C THR A 9 1.12 -27.10 16.17
N PHE A 10 1.90 -26.23 16.78
CA PHE A 10 1.85 -26.05 18.23
C PHE A 10 1.03 -24.84 18.68
N ARG A 11 1.04 -23.77 17.88
CA ARG A 11 0.33 -22.51 18.17
C ARG A 11 -0.10 -21.84 16.89
N GLY A 12 -1.05 -20.93 17.00
CA GLY A 12 -1.49 -20.12 15.87
C GLY A 12 -0.37 -19.26 15.28
N ASN A 13 -0.51 -18.95 14.00
CA ASN A 13 0.56 -18.40 13.16
C ASN A 13 0.45 -16.89 12.87
N TYR A 14 -0.51 -16.18 13.46
CA TYR A 14 -0.72 -14.76 13.12
C TYR A 14 0.46 -13.86 13.45
N ASN A 15 1.24 -14.23 14.46
CA ASN A 15 2.47 -13.50 14.74
C ASN A 15 3.48 -13.57 13.59
N VAL A 16 3.60 -14.71 12.93
CA VAL A 16 4.46 -14.92 11.75
C VAL A 16 3.83 -14.24 10.54
N LEU A 17 2.55 -14.52 10.27
CA LEU A 17 1.79 -13.94 9.16
C LEU A 17 1.91 -12.41 9.12
N LEU A 18 1.72 -11.75 10.24
CA LEU A 18 1.78 -10.29 10.32
C LEU A 18 3.21 -9.75 10.23
N SER A 19 4.23 -10.50 10.68
CA SER A 19 5.64 -10.13 10.49
C SER A 19 6.03 -10.16 9.02
N GLU A 20 5.68 -11.22 8.32
CA GLU A 20 5.95 -11.34 6.88
C GLU A 20 5.14 -10.33 6.09
N ASN A 21 3.89 -10.09 6.48
CA ASN A 21 3.06 -9.06 5.85
C ASN A 21 3.68 -7.67 5.98
N LYS A 22 4.29 -7.36 7.12
CA LYS A 22 5.05 -6.12 7.32
C LYS A 22 6.25 -6.02 6.37
N ALA A 23 7.01 -7.10 6.19
CA ALA A 23 8.13 -7.16 5.27
C ALA A 23 7.67 -7.04 3.80
N MET A 24 6.56 -7.70 3.45
CA MET A 24 5.94 -7.58 2.12
C MET A 24 5.50 -6.15 1.83
N LEU A 25 4.88 -5.47 2.80
CA LEU A 25 4.45 -4.08 2.66
C LEU A 25 5.64 -3.14 2.43
N ALA A 26 6.72 -3.31 3.19
CA ALA A 26 7.95 -2.55 3.00
C ALA A 26 8.58 -2.81 1.62
N SER A 27 8.58 -4.08 1.18
CA SER A 27 9.08 -4.46 -0.15
C SER A 27 8.22 -3.89 -1.28
N ALA A 28 6.88 -3.93 -1.14
CA ALA A 28 5.95 -3.34 -2.09
C ALA A 28 6.22 -1.85 -2.28
N LYS A 29 6.41 -1.15 -1.18
CA LYS A 29 6.73 0.27 -1.16
C LYS A 29 8.08 0.58 -1.82
N TYR A 30 9.14 -0.15 -1.46
CA TYR A 30 10.48 0.03 -2.02
C TYR A 30 10.53 -0.27 -3.54
N ARG A 31 9.82 -1.31 -3.98
CA ARG A 31 9.79 -1.74 -5.38
C ARG A 31 8.71 -1.04 -6.21
N ASN A 32 7.87 -0.25 -5.59
CA ASN A 32 6.66 0.30 -6.21
C ASN A 32 5.76 -0.79 -6.84
N ASP A 33 5.61 -1.90 -6.14
CA ASP A 33 4.88 -3.09 -6.60
C ASP A 33 3.48 -3.13 -5.97
N TYR A 34 2.50 -2.66 -6.74
CA TYR A 34 1.11 -2.66 -6.27
C TYR A 34 0.51 -4.06 -6.13
N SER A 35 0.98 -5.05 -6.88
CA SER A 35 0.48 -6.43 -6.75
C SER A 35 0.89 -7.02 -5.41
N LEU A 36 2.11 -6.77 -4.99
CA LEU A 36 2.59 -7.15 -3.67
C LEU A 36 1.85 -6.39 -2.54
N TYR A 37 1.58 -5.09 -2.74
CA TYR A 37 0.74 -4.33 -1.82
C TYR A 37 -0.67 -4.94 -1.70
N ALA A 38 -1.31 -5.29 -2.81
CA ALA A 38 -2.62 -5.94 -2.81
C ALA A 38 -2.60 -7.29 -2.09
N ALA A 39 -1.52 -8.07 -2.24
CA ALA A 39 -1.36 -9.33 -1.52
C ALA A 39 -1.33 -9.12 0.01
N THR A 40 -0.73 -8.03 0.49
CA THR A 40 -0.78 -7.70 1.93
C THR A 40 -2.20 -7.44 2.42
N GLN A 41 -3.04 -6.81 1.59
CA GLN A 41 -4.45 -6.57 1.93
C GLN A 41 -5.24 -7.88 2.04
N HIS A 42 -4.98 -8.84 1.18
CA HIS A 42 -5.61 -10.18 1.27
C HIS A 42 -5.25 -10.92 2.56
N ASN A 43 -4.05 -10.73 3.09
CA ASN A 43 -3.67 -11.30 4.38
C ASN A 43 -4.45 -10.67 5.55
N TYR A 44 -4.76 -9.39 5.47
CA TYR A 44 -5.65 -8.75 6.47
C TYR A 44 -7.08 -9.29 6.34
N GLU A 45 -7.58 -9.38 5.13
CA GLU A 45 -8.91 -9.92 4.85
C GLU A 45 -9.07 -11.36 5.35
N TRP A 46 -8.00 -12.16 5.30
CA TRP A 46 -7.97 -13.49 5.88
C TRP A 46 -8.27 -13.47 7.38
N ILE A 47 -7.66 -12.57 8.13
CA ILE A 47 -7.84 -12.45 9.58
C ILE A 47 -9.27 -12.04 9.92
N ILE A 48 -9.87 -11.17 9.13
CA ILE A 48 -11.22 -10.62 9.38
C ILE A 48 -12.35 -11.37 8.67
N GLY A 49 -12.10 -12.59 8.19
CA GLY A 49 -13.17 -13.52 7.76
C GLY A 49 -13.11 -14.02 6.32
N LYS A 50 -12.27 -13.47 5.44
CA LYS A 50 -12.07 -14.07 4.10
C LYS A 50 -11.15 -15.29 4.16
N ASN A 51 -11.52 -16.24 4.97
CA ASN A 51 -10.84 -17.52 5.19
C ASN A 51 -11.82 -18.68 4.95
N PRO A 52 -11.34 -19.94 4.89
CA PRO A 52 -12.20 -21.10 4.62
C PRO A 52 -13.31 -21.33 5.63
N MET A 53 -13.21 -20.77 6.83
CA MET A 53 -14.22 -20.86 7.88
C MET A 53 -15.29 -19.77 7.75
N ALA A 54 -15.08 -18.77 6.86
CA ALA A 54 -15.92 -17.58 6.72
C ALA A 54 -16.18 -16.84 8.04
N GLN A 55 -15.22 -16.95 8.99
CA GLN A 55 -15.32 -16.42 10.34
C GLN A 55 -14.17 -15.47 10.65
N SER A 56 -14.49 -14.29 11.16
CA SER A 56 -13.49 -13.35 11.66
C SER A 56 -12.78 -13.90 12.89
N THR A 57 -11.48 -13.77 12.92
CA THR A 57 -10.67 -14.12 14.08
C THR A 57 -10.31 -12.91 14.96
N MET A 58 -10.91 -11.77 14.62
CA MET A 58 -10.94 -10.58 15.48
C MET A 58 -12.28 -10.53 16.21
N VAL A 59 -12.24 -10.47 17.52
CA VAL A 59 -13.45 -10.46 18.35
C VAL A 59 -14.26 -9.19 18.11
N GLY A 60 -15.54 -9.35 17.83
CA GLY A 60 -16.45 -8.24 17.60
C GLY A 60 -16.39 -7.61 16.22
N GLU A 61 -15.58 -8.15 15.30
CA GLU A 61 -15.45 -7.67 13.93
C GLU A 61 -16.15 -8.65 12.95
N GLY A 62 -16.87 -8.10 11.98
CA GLY A 62 -17.55 -8.89 10.97
C GLY A 62 -18.91 -9.45 11.43
N TYR A 63 -19.55 -10.18 10.51
CA TYR A 63 -20.88 -10.78 10.75
C TYR A 63 -20.80 -11.98 11.71
N ASP A 64 -19.78 -12.82 11.55
CA ASP A 64 -19.49 -13.94 12.41
C ASP A 64 -18.04 -13.86 12.88
N PHE A 65 -17.82 -13.90 14.18
CA PHE A 65 -16.51 -13.84 14.79
C PHE A 65 -16.35 -14.86 15.89
N ILE A 66 -15.13 -15.27 16.09
CA ILE A 66 -14.80 -16.24 17.14
C ILE A 66 -14.92 -15.64 18.53
N GLN A 67 -15.19 -16.51 19.50
CA GLN A 67 -14.91 -16.20 20.90
C GLN A 67 -13.45 -16.52 21.20
N HIS A 68 -12.73 -15.58 21.81
CA HIS A 68 -11.36 -15.84 22.25
C HIS A 68 -11.33 -16.75 23.48
N TYR A 69 -10.17 -17.37 23.72
CA TYR A 69 -9.93 -18.09 24.96
C TYR A 69 -9.82 -17.08 26.10
N THR A 70 -10.60 -17.28 27.14
CA THR A 70 -10.56 -16.43 28.33
C THR A 70 -10.73 -17.27 29.57
N VAL A 71 -9.92 -16.95 30.58
CA VAL A 71 -10.04 -17.45 31.93
C VAL A 71 -10.72 -16.45 32.87
N GLN A 72 -10.91 -15.22 32.37
CA GLN A 72 -11.60 -14.13 33.06
C GLN A 72 -12.58 -13.43 32.16
N PRO A 73 -13.77 -13.05 32.64
CA PRO A 73 -14.73 -12.29 31.86
C PRO A 73 -14.18 -10.89 31.57
N GLY A 74 -14.39 -10.38 30.38
CA GLY A 74 -13.99 -9.05 29.96
C GLY A 74 -14.37 -8.77 28.54
N GLN A 75 -14.44 -7.49 28.18
CA GLN A 75 -14.61 -7.08 26.78
C GLN A 75 -13.25 -7.03 26.10
N THR A 76 -13.12 -7.76 25.02
CA THR A 76 -11.90 -7.82 24.21
C THR A 76 -12.16 -7.54 22.74
N THR A 77 -13.24 -6.79 22.47
CA THR A 77 -13.57 -6.33 21.12
C THR A 77 -12.36 -5.68 20.45
N GLY A 78 -12.07 -6.10 19.21
CA GLY A 78 -10.88 -5.71 18.47
C GLY A 78 -9.63 -6.52 18.79
N SER A 79 -9.70 -7.48 19.73
CA SER A 79 -8.56 -8.36 20.01
C SER A 79 -8.37 -9.40 18.92
N ILE A 80 -7.11 -9.75 18.67
CA ILE A 80 -6.71 -10.76 17.70
C ILE A 80 -6.09 -11.93 18.44
N THR A 81 -6.51 -13.13 18.11
CA THR A 81 -6.00 -14.36 18.68
C THR A 81 -4.63 -14.72 18.11
N VAL A 82 -4.00 -15.75 18.68
CA VAL A 82 -2.74 -16.30 18.14
C VAL A 82 -2.90 -16.85 16.72
N GLY A 83 -4.11 -17.20 16.31
CA GLY A 83 -4.45 -17.52 14.92
C GLY A 83 -4.66 -19.00 14.65
N MET A 84 -4.94 -19.30 13.39
CA MET A 84 -5.14 -20.65 12.90
C MET A 84 -3.82 -21.43 12.89
N GLU A 85 -3.92 -22.73 12.91
CA GLU A 85 -2.79 -23.63 12.74
C GLU A 85 -3.09 -24.64 11.61
N SER A 86 -2.13 -25.45 11.23
CA SER A 86 -2.33 -26.48 10.23
C SER A 86 -2.91 -27.75 10.86
N HIS A 87 -3.81 -28.40 10.13
CA HIS A 87 -4.37 -29.68 10.53
C HIS A 87 -3.43 -30.82 10.08
N TYR A 88 -2.96 -31.63 11.02
CA TYR A 88 -2.06 -32.76 10.75
C TYR A 88 -0.81 -32.39 9.90
N GLU A 89 -0.17 -31.27 10.20
CA GLU A 89 1.01 -30.80 9.47
C GLU A 89 0.82 -30.57 7.96
N LYS A 90 -0.42 -30.46 7.53
CA LYS A 90 -0.78 -30.11 6.15
C LYS A 90 -1.11 -28.62 6.04
N ASP A 91 -1.04 -28.08 4.84
CA ASP A 91 -1.49 -26.70 4.57
C ASP A 91 -3.03 -26.60 4.55
N GLU A 92 -3.66 -27.14 5.58
CA GLU A 92 -5.11 -27.10 5.81
C GLU A 92 -5.34 -26.25 7.07
N PRO A 93 -5.90 -25.05 6.95
CA PRO A 93 -6.16 -24.20 8.11
C PRO A 93 -7.14 -24.92 9.05
N TYR A 94 -6.77 -24.95 10.33
CA TYR A 94 -7.53 -25.59 11.38
C TYR A 94 -7.93 -24.58 12.45
N TRP A 95 -9.19 -24.61 12.80
CA TRP A 95 -9.77 -23.73 13.78
C TRP A 95 -10.80 -24.48 14.66
N PRO A 96 -10.41 -25.05 15.77
CA PRO A 96 -11.32 -25.78 16.65
C PRO A 96 -12.32 -24.83 17.30
N GLN A 97 -13.56 -25.29 17.43
CA GLN A 97 -14.62 -24.53 18.10
C GLN A 97 -14.53 -24.57 19.63
N VAL A 98 -13.68 -25.44 20.17
CA VAL A 98 -13.47 -25.56 21.61
C VAL A 98 -12.73 -24.36 22.18
N ASN A 99 -12.93 -24.08 23.47
CA ASN A 99 -12.21 -23.05 24.18
C ASN A 99 -10.79 -23.55 24.51
N THR A 100 -9.80 -23.09 23.76
CA THR A 100 -8.41 -23.52 23.90
C THR A 100 -7.43 -22.37 23.72
N ALA A 101 -6.42 -22.32 24.57
CA ALA A 101 -5.34 -21.33 24.50
C ALA A 101 -4.49 -21.48 23.22
N THR A 102 -4.37 -22.67 22.68
CA THR A 102 -3.50 -22.95 21.51
C THR A 102 -3.84 -22.09 20.31
N TYR A 103 -5.12 -21.79 20.08
CA TYR A 103 -5.62 -21.06 18.91
C TYR A 103 -6.26 -19.74 19.26
N LYS A 104 -6.97 -19.68 20.37
CA LYS A 104 -7.90 -18.60 20.72
C LYS A 104 -7.37 -17.65 21.78
N GLU A 105 -6.18 -17.92 22.34
CA GLU A 105 -5.57 -17.00 23.27
C GLU A 105 -5.23 -15.66 22.60
N VAL A 106 -5.49 -14.58 23.29
CA VAL A 106 -5.15 -13.23 22.82
C VAL A 106 -3.74 -12.88 23.25
N TRP A 107 -2.89 -12.57 22.30
CA TRP A 107 -1.51 -12.18 22.56
C TRP A 107 -1.22 -10.76 22.11
N VAL A 108 -0.36 -10.10 22.89
CA VAL A 108 0.12 -8.75 22.58
C VAL A 108 0.84 -8.70 21.22
N CYS A 109 1.65 -9.72 20.92
CA CYS A 109 2.46 -9.73 19.69
C CYS A 109 1.62 -9.65 18.40
N PRO A 110 0.60 -10.51 18.16
CA PRO A 110 -0.25 -10.37 16.98
C PRO A 110 -1.02 -9.04 16.97
N ALA A 111 -1.54 -8.61 18.11
CA ALA A 111 -2.29 -7.36 18.18
C ALA A 111 -1.43 -6.13 17.85
N CYS A 112 -0.23 -6.02 18.42
CA CYS A 112 0.70 -4.93 18.12
C CYS A 112 1.15 -4.95 16.66
N LYS A 113 1.41 -6.13 16.09
CA LYS A 113 1.79 -6.24 14.68
C LYS A 113 0.65 -5.90 13.73
N TRP A 114 -0.57 -6.27 14.09
CA TRP A 114 -1.76 -5.85 13.34
C TRP A 114 -1.86 -4.33 13.31
N MET A 115 -1.81 -3.67 14.47
CA MET A 115 -1.87 -2.20 14.54
C MET A 115 -0.75 -1.55 13.72
N TRP A 116 0.46 -2.09 13.80
CA TRP A 116 1.60 -1.60 13.03
C TRP A 116 1.40 -1.76 11.52
N CYS A 117 0.94 -2.91 11.08
CA CYS A 117 0.62 -3.15 9.68
C CYS A 117 -0.50 -2.24 9.19
N MET A 118 -1.56 -2.07 9.99
CA MET A 118 -2.66 -1.17 9.65
C MET A 118 -2.20 0.28 9.55
N ALA A 119 -1.42 0.76 10.51
CA ALA A 119 -0.87 2.11 10.49
C ALA A 119 -0.09 2.37 9.19
N ASP A 120 0.81 1.46 8.79
CA ASP A 120 1.57 1.60 7.55
C ASP A 120 0.70 1.54 6.29
N SER A 121 -0.34 0.70 6.29
CA SER A 121 -1.26 0.55 5.15
C SER A 121 -2.18 1.74 4.96
N LEU A 122 -2.40 2.52 6.01
CA LEU A 122 -3.26 3.70 6.00
C LEU A 122 -2.50 5.00 5.79
N LEU A 123 -1.16 4.96 5.78
CA LEU A 123 -0.36 6.16 5.49
C LEU A 123 -0.70 6.69 4.09
N PRO A 124 -1.00 7.98 3.96
CA PRO A 124 -1.25 8.56 2.65
C PRO A 124 0.03 8.55 1.80
N ALA A 125 -0.14 8.41 0.49
CA ALA A 125 0.92 8.66 -0.47
C ALA A 125 1.00 10.15 -0.78
N HIS A 126 2.21 10.67 -0.95
CA HIS A 126 2.47 12.04 -1.39
C HIS A 126 2.82 12.05 -2.87
N ILE A 127 2.14 12.90 -3.63
CA ILE A 127 2.34 13.06 -5.06
C ILE A 127 2.70 14.51 -5.31
N SER A 128 3.71 14.73 -6.11
CA SER A 128 4.07 16.09 -6.56
C SER A 128 4.56 16.05 -8.00
N GLY A 129 4.64 17.20 -8.62
CA GLY A 129 5.16 17.33 -9.98
C GLY A 129 4.90 18.70 -10.57
N TYR A 130 5.17 18.81 -11.86
CA TYR A 130 4.94 20.02 -12.64
C TYR A 130 4.00 19.72 -13.80
N LEU A 131 3.00 20.58 -13.96
CA LEU A 131 2.05 20.55 -15.07
C LEU A 131 2.15 21.86 -15.85
N ARG A 132 1.70 21.83 -17.09
CA ARG A 132 1.54 23.07 -17.86
C ARG A 132 0.54 23.98 -17.11
N VAL A 133 0.89 25.24 -16.97
CA VAL A 133 -0.06 26.21 -16.42
C VAL A 133 -1.21 26.39 -17.42
N ALA A 134 -2.42 26.09 -16.97
CA ALA A 134 -3.65 26.24 -17.76
C ALA A 134 -4.69 27.01 -16.93
N GLU A 135 -5.27 28.00 -17.58
CA GLU A 135 -6.26 28.86 -16.94
C GLU A 135 -7.52 28.08 -16.58
N ASN A 136 -7.98 28.20 -15.35
CA ASN A 136 -9.17 27.51 -14.82
C ASN A 136 -9.13 25.98 -14.83
N ALA A 137 -7.96 25.36 -15.07
CA ALA A 137 -7.85 23.90 -15.05
C ALA A 137 -7.74 23.38 -13.61
N VAL A 138 -8.51 22.33 -13.31
CA VAL A 138 -8.51 21.66 -12.02
C VAL A 138 -7.80 20.32 -12.15
N LEU A 139 -6.77 20.10 -11.32
CA LEU A 139 -6.15 18.80 -11.19
C LEU A 139 -7.02 17.91 -10.32
N SER A 140 -7.45 16.78 -10.86
CA SER A 140 -8.28 15.83 -10.14
C SER A 140 -7.73 14.41 -10.21
N PHE A 141 -8.01 13.64 -9.17
CA PHE A 141 -7.65 12.23 -9.02
C PHE A 141 -8.90 11.45 -8.63
N THR A 142 -9.41 10.62 -9.52
CA THR A 142 -10.58 9.79 -9.24
C THR A 142 -10.12 8.38 -8.87
N HIS A 143 -10.42 7.95 -7.65
CA HIS A 143 -10.09 6.61 -7.18
C HIS A 143 -10.94 5.56 -7.91
N LYS A 144 -10.30 4.64 -8.63
CA LYS A 144 -11.01 3.70 -9.54
C LYS A 144 -11.98 2.74 -8.85
N ALA A 145 -11.66 2.30 -7.64
CA ALA A 145 -12.51 1.34 -6.94
C ALA A 145 -13.71 1.98 -6.21
N THR A 146 -13.57 3.24 -5.75
CA THR A 146 -14.59 3.89 -4.93
C THR A 146 -15.31 5.02 -5.64
N GLY A 147 -14.77 5.51 -6.78
CA GLY A 147 -15.24 6.70 -7.47
C GLY A 147 -14.97 8.01 -6.73
N LYS A 148 -14.32 7.96 -5.57
CA LYS A 148 -14.02 9.17 -4.79
C LYS A 148 -13.02 10.04 -5.52
N MET A 149 -13.33 11.33 -5.63
CA MET A 149 -12.50 12.33 -6.29
C MET A 149 -11.73 13.16 -5.24
N TYR A 150 -10.47 13.41 -5.55
CA TYR A 150 -9.57 14.31 -4.83
C TYR A 150 -9.08 15.37 -5.80
N THR A 151 -8.85 16.58 -5.32
CA THR A 151 -8.36 17.69 -6.14
C THR A 151 -7.09 18.29 -5.55
N ALA A 152 -6.26 18.87 -6.40
CA ALA A 152 -5.07 19.61 -5.99
C ALA A 152 -5.00 20.93 -6.77
N GLN A 153 -4.40 21.94 -6.14
CA GLN A 153 -4.11 23.21 -6.76
C GLN A 153 -2.81 23.12 -7.56
N VAL A 154 -2.84 23.61 -8.77
CA VAL A 154 -1.64 23.81 -9.60
C VAL A 154 -1.20 25.26 -9.48
N HIS A 155 0.03 25.51 -9.11
CA HIS A 155 0.56 26.85 -8.90
C HIS A 155 0.58 27.64 -10.22
N GLU A 156 -0.08 28.78 -10.24
CA GLU A 156 -0.39 29.57 -11.43
C GLU A 156 0.83 30.03 -12.27
N ARG A 157 2.01 30.10 -11.66
CA ARG A 157 3.22 30.55 -12.35
C ARG A 157 4.24 29.46 -12.62
N THR A 158 4.27 28.45 -11.77
CA THR A 158 5.31 27.39 -11.87
C THR A 158 4.78 26.07 -12.40
N GLY A 159 3.46 25.88 -12.37
CA GLY A 159 2.85 24.59 -12.67
C GLY A 159 3.07 23.52 -11.60
N TYR A 160 3.75 23.86 -10.48
CA TYR A 160 3.96 22.90 -9.39
C TYR A 160 2.62 22.51 -8.73
N TYR A 161 2.51 21.25 -8.40
CA TYR A 161 1.40 20.75 -7.59
C TYR A 161 1.89 19.73 -6.58
N GLU A 162 1.11 19.58 -5.53
CA GLU A 162 1.24 18.46 -4.59
C GLU A 162 -0.14 17.95 -4.20
N ALA A 163 -0.23 16.66 -3.93
CA ALA A 163 -1.43 16.00 -3.48
C ALA A 163 -1.10 14.89 -2.49
N THR A 164 -2.06 14.60 -1.64
CA THR A 164 -1.99 13.51 -0.66
C THR A 164 -3.16 12.58 -0.91
N LEU A 165 -2.89 11.33 -1.26
CA LEU A 165 -3.90 10.35 -1.66
C LEU A 165 -3.77 9.07 -0.82
N PRO A 166 -4.88 8.43 -0.44
CA PRO A 166 -4.86 7.05 0.01
C PRO A 166 -4.23 6.12 -1.03
N ALA A 167 -3.74 4.95 -0.60
CA ALA A 167 -3.27 3.95 -1.55
C ALA A 167 -4.38 3.50 -2.51
N GLY A 168 -4.05 3.29 -3.78
CA GLY A 168 -5.04 2.87 -4.76
C GLY A 168 -4.62 3.12 -6.21
N ARG A 169 -5.56 2.83 -7.11
CA ARG A 169 -5.46 3.16 -8.52
C ARG A 169 -6.35 4.35 -8.81
N TYR A 170 -5.81 5.32 -9.54
CA TYR A 170 -6.48 6.57 -9.84
C TYR A 170 -6.45 6.89 -11.32
N GLU A 171 -7.46 7.59 -11.76
CA GLU A 171 -7.43 8.37 -12.98
C GLU A 171 -7.11 9.81 -12.61
N MET A 172 -5.95 10.29 -13.04
CA MET A 172 -5.50 11.67 -12.90
C MET A 172 -5.93 12.46 -14.14
N ARG A 173 -6.64 13.57 -13.95
CA ARG A 173 -7.10 14.45 -15.04
C ARG A 173 -6.67 15.88 -14.82
N TYR A 174 -6.18 16.50 -15.88
CA TYR A 174 -5.81 17.93 -15.90
C TYR A 174 -5.75 18.44 -17.32
N ASP A 175 -6.45 19.54 -17.64
CA ASP A 175 -6.38 20.26 -18.94
C ASP A 175 -6.38 19.32 -20.15
N GLY A 176 -7.36 18.42 -20.22
CA GLY A 176 -7.48 17.43 -21.29
C GLY A 176 -6.54 16.21 -21.17
N MET A 177 -5.52 16.27 -20.30
CA MET A 177 -4.67 15.12 -19.99
C MET A 177 -5.43 14.11 -19.13
N VAL A 178 -5.33 12.84 -19.48
CA VAL A 178 -5.82 11.72 -18.68
C VAL A 178 -4.68 10.70 -18.49
N LYS A 179 -4.37 10.38 -17.24
CA LYS A 179 -3.31 9.43 -16.90
C LYS A 179 -3.76 8.48 -15.81
N GLU A 180 -3.51 7.20 -15.99
CA GLU A 180 -3.67 6.23 -14.90
C GLU A 180 -2.42 6.21 -14.03
N ILE A 181 -2.62 6.32 -12.72
CA ILE A 181 -1.56 6.23 -11.74
C ILE A 181 -1.91 5.22 -10.66
N THR A 182 -0.90 4.65 -10.05
CA THR A 182 -1.03 3.73 -8.93
C THR A 182 -0.15 4.21 -7.80
N VAL A 183 -0.71 4.27 -6.59
CA VAL A 183 0.02 4.74 -5.42
C VAL A 183 -0.08 3.74 -4.28
N ILE A 184 1.02 3.54 -3.58
CA ILE A 184 1.14 2.66 -2.42
C ILE A 184 1.22 3.52 -1.16
N ALA A 185 0.62 3.04 -0.08
CA ALA A 185 0.60 3.73 1.20
C ALA A 185 1.99 4.21 1.65
N GLY A 186 2.06 5.47 2.07
CA GLY A 186 3.28 6.10 2.58
C GLY A 186 4.42 6.28 1.58
N SER A 187 4.17 6.12 0.29
CA SER A 187 5.15 6.35 -0.77
C SER A 187 5.14 7.80 -1.25
N ARG A 188 6.21 8.20 -1.95
CA ARG A 188 6.33 9.50 -2.60
C ARG A 188 6.51 9.30 -4.09
N TYR A 189 5.77 10.04 -4.88
CA TYR A 189 5.79 9.95 -6.34
C TYR A 189 5.97 11.32 -6.96
N THR A 190 6.66 11.33 -8.10
CA THR A 190 6.71 12.49 -8.97
C THR A 190 6.01 12.12 -10.29
N TYR A 191 4.94 12.84 -10.61
CA TYR A 191 4.24 12.70 -11.87
C TYR A 191 4.18 14.05 -12.55
N ASP A 192 5.11 14.27 -13.46
CA ASP A 192 5.06 15.44 -14.32
C ASP A 192 4.06 15.20 -15.45
N GLY A 193 3.28 16.19 -15.74
CA GLY A 193 2.42 16.14 -16.91
C GLY A 193 3.30 16.14 -18.15
N ALA A 194 3.46 14.97 -18.70
CA ALA A 194 4.36 14.77 -19.81
C ALA A 194 3.85 15.48 -21.08
N LEU A 195 4.10 16.76 -21.15
CA LEU A 195 4.23 17.46 -22.41
C LEU A 195 5.58 17.13 -23.07
N TYR A 196 6.48 16.48 -22.32
CA TYR A 196 7.84 16.23 -22.78
C TYR A 196 8.27 14.79 -22.44
N ASP A 197 8.61 14.03 -23.46
CA ASP A 197 9.40 12.81 -23.29
C ASP A 197 10.87 13.25 -23.19
N VAL A 198 11.41 13.22 -21.98
CA VAL A 198 12.80 13.58 -21.71
C VAL A 198 13.65 12.33 -21.67
N LYS A 199 14.50 12.13 -22.65
CA LYS A 199 15.51 11.08 -22.64
C LYS A 199 16.89 11.67 -22.35
N THR A 200 17.52 11.14 -21.32
CA THR A 200 18.88 11.53 -20.95
C THR A 200 19.86 10.41 -21.27
N LYS A 201 20.98 10.74 -21.86
CA LYS A 201 22.14 9.85 -22.07
C LYS A 201 23.37 10.53 -21.51
N VAL A 202 24.07 9.87 -20.61
CA VAL A 202 25.35 10.32 -20.08
C VAL A 202 26.46 9.52 -20.76
N GLU A 203 27.41 10.20 -21.36
CA GLU A 203 28.60 9.61 -21.96
C GLU A 203 29.83 10.16 -21.22
N VAL A 204 30.73 9.28 -20.77
CA VAL A 204 31.95 9.65 -20.02
C VAL A 204 33.15 9.22 -20.82
N GLU A 205 33.99 10.20 -21.23
CA GLU A 205 35.27 9.95 -21.92
C GLU A 205 36.38 10.63 -21.14
N GLY A 206 37.14 9.84 -20.39
CA GLY A 206 38.20 10.35 -19.52
C GLY A 206 37.65 11.30 -18.46
N SER A 207 38.11 12.58 -18.46
CA SER A 207 37.58 13.63 -17.58
C SER A 207 36.39 14.42 -18.17
N HIS A 208 35.94 14.05 -19.35
CA HIS A 208 34.82 14.73 -19.98
C HIS A 208 33.52 13.95 -19.81
N VAL A 209 32.50 14.65 -19.34
CA VAL A 209 31.13 14.12 -19.18
C VAL A 209 30.22 14.86 -20.16
N THR A 210 29.65 14.12 -21.08
CA THR A 210 28.67 14.64 -22.04
C THR A 210 27.28 14.21 -21.63
N LEU A 211 26.42 15.16 -21.27
CA LEU A 211 25.00 14.92 -21.02
C LEU A 211 24.20 15.27 -22.29
N ARG A 212 23.60 14.25 -22.90
CA ARG A 212 22.65 14.47 -24.00
C ARG A 212 21.24 14.42 -23.44
N VAL A 213 20.48 15.50 -23.62
CA VAL A 213 19.08 15.60 -23.22
C VAL A 213 18.25 15.76 -24.48
N ALA A 214 17.44 14.78 -24.80
CA ALA A 214 16.46 14.87 -25.87
C ALA A 214 15.08 15.12 -25.26
N VAL A 215 14.46 16.23 -25.63
CA VAL A 215 13.13 16.62 -25.20
C VAL A 215 12.21 16.55 -26.41
N ARG A 216 11.14 15.74 -26.34
CA ARG A 216 10.07 15.76 -27.34
C ARG A 216 8.85 16.44 -26.73
N GLY A 217 8.38 17.50 -27.34
CA GLY A 217 7.20 18.24 -26.93
C GLY A 217 6.83 19.34 -27.91
N GLU A 218 5.63 19.90 -27.74
CA GLU A 218 5.04 20.84 -28.71
C GLU A 218 5.34 22.32 -28.42
N SER A 219 6.34 22.68 -27.67
CA SER A 219 6.59 24.11 -27.40
C SER A 219 8.04 24.49 -27.16
N ASP A 220 8.34 25.75 -27.45
CA ASP A 220 9.63 26.42 -27.28
C ASP A 220 9.92 26.79 -25.81
N LEU A 221 9.75 25.88 -24.88
CA LEU A 221 10.10 26.16 -23.48
C LEU A 221 11.61 26.02 -23.26
N PRO A 222 12.23 26.99 -22.55
CA PRO A 222 13.65 26.90 -22.23
C PRO A 222 13.91 25.75 -21.26
N VAL A 223 14.77 24.82 -21.66
CA VAL A 223 15.25 23.74 -20.79
C VAL A 223 16.35 24.29 -19.89
N ARG A 224 16.14 24.32 -18.59
CA ARG A 224 17.21 24.58 -17.61
C ARG A 224 17.84 23.29 -17.15
N VAL A 225 19.11 23.12 -17.46
CA VAL A 225 19.95 22.07 -16.87
C VAL A 225 20.64 22.66 -15.64
N LYS A 226 20.31 22.14 -14.46
CA LYS A 226 21.00 22.49 -13.22
C LYS A 226 22.02 21.39 -12.94
N THR A 227 23.31 21.74 -13.01
CA THR A 227 24.40 20.88 -12.54
C THR A 227 24.75 21.28 -11.11
N GLU A 228 24.68 20.34 -10.18
CA GLU A 228 25.30 20.51 -8.86
C GLU A 228 26.67 19.89 -8.93
N ASN A 229 27.69 20.61 -8.43
CA ASN A 229 29.05 20.09 -8.38
C ASN A 229 29.06 18.82 -7.51
N LEU A 230 29.55 17.74 -8.07
CA LEU A 230 29.90 16.51 -7.37
C LEU A 230 31.13 16.70 -6.52
#